data_20821658315e170e96a4717dbb69c6f7
#
_entry.id   20821658315e170e96a4717dbb69c6f7
#
_cell.length_a   1.000
_cell.length_b   1.000
_cell.length_c   1.000
_cell.angle_alpha   90.00
_cell.angle_beta   90.00
_cell.angle_gamma   90.00
#
_symmetry.space_group_name_H-M   'P 1'
#
loop_
_entity.id
_entity.type
_entity.pdbx_description
1 polymer ?
#
loop_
_entity_poly.entity_id
_entity_poly.type
_entity_poly.pdbx_seq_one_letter_code
_entity_poly.pdbx_strand_id
1 'polypeptide(L)'
;MSKVDKIHQNYYKEIPQDTFKQIIGSDPTSIKKNELVIKLGKYSQWLLKIYKENKLLLEDLYKATEYLTAFHSFKEKHLIPVDKRDILKYESLPQVFEINQKIGGTGKADNKENILITDRHHINNGNAKIFFEDKDWLIVILKSYKASEFYANKSQWCTRYPDMFSRYHKQGPLYVLIDKNKLGTTKPSRRMQFHF
;
A
#
# COMPACT_ATOMS: atom_id res chain seq x y z
N MET A 1 4.15 -26.54 -16.19
CA MET A 1 4.19 -26.06 -14.79
C MET A 1 5.19 -24.93 -14.69
N SER A 2 4.76 -23.74 -14.18
CA SER A 2 5.63 -22.57 -14.09
C SER A 2 6.72 -22.77 -13.03
N LYS A 3 7.79 -21.93 -13.07
CA LYS A 3 8.83 -21.92 -12.03
C LYS A 3 8.24 -21.58 -10.64
N VAL A 4 7.24 -20.72 -10.61
CA VAL A 4 6.54 -20.31 -9.38
C VAL A 4 5.72 -21.48 -8.81
N ASP A 5 5.03 -22.27 -9.66
CA ASP A 5 4.28 -23.44 -9.22
C ASP A 5 5.22 -24.51 -8.62
N LYS A 6 6.41 -24.71 -9.20
CA LYS A 6 7.42 -25.61 -8.63
C LYS A 6 7.86 -25.18 -7.23
N ILE A 7 8.07 -23.89 -7.03
CA ILE A 7 8.42 -23.33 -5.70
C ILE A 7 7.30 -23.58 -4.70
N HIS A 8 6.04 -23.36 -5.09
CA HIS A 8 4.89 -23.64 -4.25
C HIS A 8 4.86 -25.11 -3.82
N GLN A 9 4.91 -26.04 -4.77
CA GLN A 9 4.85 -27.48 -4.49
C GLN A 9 5.99 -27.98 -3.62
N ASN A 10 7.20 -27.42 -3.77
CA ASN A 10 8.37 -27.89 -3.03
C ASN A 10 8.48 -27.31 -1.61
N TYR A 11 8.03 -26.06 -1.40
CA TYR A 11 8.34 -25.34 -0.16
C TYR A 11 7.11 -24.77 0.57
N TYR A 12 5.94 -24.71 -0.11
CA TYR A 12 4.75 -24.04 0.42
C TYR A 12 3.46 -24.82 0.14
N LYS A 13 3.55 -26.14 -0.03
CA LYS A 13 2.40 -27.01 -0.35
C LYS A 13 1.26 -26.95 0.67
N GLU A 14 1.55 -26.56 1.90
CA GLU A 14 0.57 -26.36 2.99
C GLU A 14 -0.26 -25.08 2.83
N ILE A 15 0.17 -24.13 2.01
CA ILE A 15 -0.59 -22.93 1.69
C ILE A 15 -1.42 -23.22 0.43
N PRO A 16 -2.75 -22.99 0.43
CA PRO A 16 -3.55 -23.12 -0.78
C PRO A 16 -2.96 -22.34 -1.95
N GLN A 17 -2.96 -22.90 -3.16
CA GLN A 17 -2.27 -22.31 -4.31
C GLN A 17 -2.73 -20.89 -4.64
N ASP A 18 -4.04 -20.61 -4.52
CA ASP A 18 -4.58 -19.27 -4.78
C ASP A 18 -4.16 -18.27 -3.70
N THR A 19 -4.13 -18.70 -2.44
CA THR A 19 -3.60 -17.90 -1.32
C THR A 19 -2.11 -17.60 -1.52
N PHE A 20 -1.32 -18.62 -1.90
CA PHE A 20 0.09 -18.41 -2.23
C PHE A 20 0.28 -17.37 -3.33
N LYS A 21 -0.50 -17.47 -4.45
CA LYS A 21 -0.45 -16.50 -5.55
C LYS A 21 -0.83 -15.08 -5.11
N GLN A 22 -1.84 -14.93 -4.26
CA GLN A 22 -2.24 -13.62 -3.72
C GLN A 22 -1.11 -13.01 -2.88
N ILE A 23 -0.51 -13.79 -1.98
CA ILE A 23 0.58 -13.34 -1.12
C ILE A 23 1.79 -12.87 -1.93
N ILE A 24 2.30 -13.69 -2.86
CA ILE A 24 3.44 -13.31 -3.70
C ILE A 24 3.09 -12.18 -4.69
N GLY A 25 1.83 -12.05 -5.04
CA GLY A 25 1.28 -10.97 -5.86
C GLY A 25 1.26 -9.62 -5.14
N SER A 26 1.23 -9.61 -3.80
CA SER A 26 1.29 -8.39 -2.99
C SER A 26 2.71 -7.83 -2.81
N ASP A 27 3.74 -8.59 -3.19
CA ASP A 27 5.12 -8.10 -3.22
C ASP A 27 5.32 -7.13 -4.41
N PRO A 28 5.60 -5.85 -4.17
CA PRO A 28 5.76 -4.85 -5.23
C PRO A 28 6.94 -5.11 -6.16
N THR A 29 7.87 -5.98 -5.75
CA THR A 29 9.07 -6.34 -6.53
C THR A 29 8.92 -7.64 -7.31
N SER A 30 7.75 -8.30 -7.22
CA SER A 30 7.42 -9.48 -8.02
C SER A 30 7.25 -9.12 -9.49
N ILE A 31 7.83 -9.93 -10.38
CA ILE A 31 7.68 -9.75 -11.83
C ILE A 31 6.38 -10.42 -12.26
N LYS A 32 5.49 -9.65 -12.88
CA LYS A 32 4.17 -10.10 -13.36
C LYS A 32 4.10 -10.04 -14.87
N LYS A 33 3.38 -10.99 -15.47
CA LYS A 33 2.97 -11.01 -16.88
C LYS A 33 1.50 -11.40 -16.94
N ASN A 34 0.65 -10.57 -17.56
CA ASN A 34 -0.80 -10.77 -17.60
C ASN A 34 -1.38 -11.05 -16.19
N GLU A 35 -1.00 -10.20 -15.21
CA GLU A 35 -1.37 -10.29 -13.80
C GLU A 35 -0.82 -11.50 -13.03
N LEU A 36 -0.23 -12.47 -13.71
CA LEU A 36 0.37 -13.65 -13.09
C LEU A 36 1.82 -13.37 -12.66
N VAL A 37 2.17 -13.74 -11.45
CA VAL A 37 3.57 -13.67 -10.97
C VAL A 37 4.37 -14.75 -11.68
N ILE A 38 5.39 -14.33 -12.46
CA ILE A 38 6.32 -15.23 -13.17
C ILE A 38 7.64 -15.38 -12.42
N LYS A 39 7.96 -14.44 -11.51
CA LYS A 39 9.15 -14.49 -10.65
C LYS A 39 8.83 -13.85 -9.30
N LEU A 40 9.20 -14.53 -8.22
CA LEU A 40 9.07 -14.02 -6.86
C LEU A 40 9.91 -12.76 -6.67
N GLY A 41 9.33 -11.80 -5.96
CA GLY A 41 10.02 -10.57 -5.57
C GLY A 41 10.92 -10.75 -4.33
N LYS A 42 11.61 -9.68 -3.98
CA LYS A 42 12.58 -9.62 -2.87
C LYS A 42 11.93 -9.87 -1.50
N TYR A 43 10.63 -9.63 -1.36
CA TYR A 43 9.87 -9.69 -0.10
C TYR A 43 8.93 -10.89 -0.02
N SER A 44 8.77 -11.66 -1.11
CA SER A 44 7.82 -12.77 -1.19
C SER A 44 8.06 -13.82 -0.10
N GLN A 45 9.31 -14.18 0.21
CA GLN A 45 9.63 -15.15 1.26
C GLN A 45 9.24 -14.64 2.64
N TRP A 46 9.49 -13.37 2.93
CA TRP A 46 9.11 -12.75 4.19
C TRP A 46 7.58 -12.68 4.36
N LEU A 47 6.85 -12.32 3.32
CA LEU A 47 5.38 -12.33 3.33
C LEU A 47 4.82 -13.71 3.62
N LEU A 48 5.35 -14.75 2.97
CA LEU A 48 4.96 -16.14 3.21
C LEU A 48 5.30 -16.60 4.63
N LYS A 49 6.44 -16.17 5.17
CA LYS A 49 6.83 -16.44 6.56
C LYS A 49 5.83 -15.86 7.55
N ILE A 50 5.56 -14.54 7.48
CA ILE A 50 4.64 -13.89 8.43
C ILE A 50 3.19 -14.37 8.26
N TYR A 51 2.80 -14.83 7.07
CA TYR A 51 1.51 -15.49 6.85
C TYR A 51 1.44 -16.84 7.60
N LYS A 52 2.46 -17.71 7.46
CA LYS A 52 2.53 -18.98 8.21
C LYS A 52 2.53 -18.77 9.74
N GLU A 53 3.09 -17.68 10.20
CA GLU A 53 3.12 -17.29 11.62
C GLU A 53 1.81 -16.63 12.09
N ASN A 54 0.75 -16.59 11.25
CA ASN A 54 -0.53 -15.91 11.52
C ASN A 54 -0.39 -14.40 11.85
N LYS A 55 0.68 -13.76 11.35
CA LYS A 55 0.96 -12.33 11.52
C LYS A 55 0.55 -11.48 10.29
N LEU A 56 -0.01 -12.12 9.25
CA LEU A 56 -0.51 -11.51 8.03
C LEU A 56 -1.86 -12.11 7.67
N LEU A 57 -2.90 -11.29 7.61
CA LEU A 57 -4.22 -11.70 7.11
C LEU A 57 -4.32 -11.41 5.61
N LEU A 58 -5.13 -12.20 4.88
CA LEU A 58 -5.33 -11.99 3.44
C LEU A 58 -5.98 -10.63 3.14
N GLU A 59 -6.83 -10.14 4.02
CA GLU A 59 -7.44 -8.82 3.93
C GLU A 59 -6.43 -7.67 4.07
N ASP A 60 -5.25 -7.92 4.66
CA ASP A 60 -4.19 -6.94 4.86
C ASP A 60 -3.13 -6.93 3.73
N LEU A 61 -3.29 -7.77 2.68
CA LEU A 61 -2.32 -7.85 1.58
C LEU A 61 -2.14 -6.51 0.84
N TYR A 62 -3.18 -5.69 0.80
CA TYR A 62 -3.07 -4.34 0.23
C TYR A 62 -2.16 -3.44 1.08
N LYS A 63 -2.24 -3.52 2.43
CA LYS A 63 -1.33 -2.83 3.34
C LYS A 63 0.10 -3.33 3.17
N ALA A 64 0.26 -4.65 2.99
CA ALA A 64 1.57 -5.25 2.73
C ALA A 64 2.20 -4.65 1.47
N THR A 65 1.45 -4.56 0.36
CA THR A 65 1.92 -3.94 -0.88
C THR A 65 2.33 -2.48 -0.66
N GLU A 66 1.50 -1.72 0.03
CA GLU A 66 1.76 -0.31 0.33
C GLU A 66 3.05 -0.14 1.15
N TYR A 67 3.16 -0.85 2.27
CA TYR A 67 4.29 -0.70 3.18
C TYR A 67 5.61 -1.18 2.56
N LEU A 68 5.56 -2.27 1.80
CA LEU A 68 6.73 -2.77 1.09
C LEU A 68 7.15 -1.89 -0.08
N THR A 69 6.21 -1.24 -0.75
CA THR A 69 6.51 -0.24 -1.80
C THR A 69 7.28 0.94 -1.21
N ALA A 70 6.80 1.49 -0.10
CA ALA A 70 7.49 2.56 0.61
C ALA A 70 8.86 2.12 1.13
N PHE A 71 8.92 0.95 1.79
CA PHE A 71 10.17 0.38 2.30
C PHE A 71 11.19 0.16 1.18
N HIS A 72 10.76 -0.38 0.04
CA HIS A 72 11.63 -0.60 -1.11
C HIS A 72 12.19 0.72 -1.65
N SER A 73 11.33 1.73 -1.83
CA SER A 73 11.74 3.07 -2.27
C SER A 73 12.77 3.69 -1.31
N PHE A 74 12.52 3.64 0.00
CA PHE A 74 13.46 4.16 1.00
C PHE A 74 14.78 3.40 1.02
N LYS A 75 14.74 2.09 0.80
CA LYS A 75 15.94 1.24 0.71
C LYS A 75 16.78 1.60 -0.52
N GLU A 76 16.17 1.74 -1.70
CA GLU A 76 16.87 2.11 -2.94
C GLU A 76 17.46 3.53 -2.86
N LYS A 77 16.79 4.45 -2.17
CA LYS A 77 17.27 5.82 -1.90
C LYS A 77 18.28 5.90 -0.73
N HIS A 78 18.68 4.76 -0.17
CA HIS A 78 19.61 4.67 0.97
C HIS A 78 19.15 5.41 2.25
N LEU A 79 17.85 5.70 2.40
CA LEU A 79 17.28 6.39 3.55
C LEU A 79 17.11 5.47 4.77
N ILE A 80 17.00 4.15 4.57
CA ILE A 80 16.97 3.18 5.68
C ILE A 80 18.41 2.94 6.16
N PRO A 81 18.68 3.03 7.49
CA PRO A 81 19.97 2.63 8.07
C PRO A 81 20.36 1.21 7.65
N VAL A 82 21.66 0.97 7.42
CA VAL A 82 22.17 -0.30 6.86
C VAL A 82 21.73 -1.51 7.69
N ASP A 83 21.77 -1.39 9.01
CA ASP A 83 21.35 -2.42 9.96
C ASP A 83 19.85 -2.75 9.92
N LYS A 84 19.01 -1.87 9.33
CA LYS A 84 17.55 -2.00 9.20
C LYS A 84 17.06 -2.28 7.79
N ARG A 85 17.97 -2.47 6.80
CA ARG A 85 17.60 -2.73 5.40
C ARG A 85 17.16 -4.16 5.11
N ASP A 86 17.43 -5.09 6.02
CA ASP A 86 17.05 -6.48 5.86
C ASP A 86 15.62 -6.68 6.35
N ILE A 87 14.72 -7.01 5.40
CA ILE A 87 13.30 -7.24 5.70
C ILE A 87 13.08 -8.43 6.65
N LEU A 88 14.00 -9.40 6.65
CA LEU A 88 13.89 -10.60 7.49
C LEU A 88 14.02 -10.29 8.99
N LYS A 89 14.53 -9.11 9.35
CA LYS A 89 14.60 -8.63 10.74
C LYS A 89 13.28 -8.11 11.28
N TYR A 90 12.29 -7.93 10.42
CA TYR A 90 10.94 -7.47 10.81
C TYR A 90 10.03 -8.69 10.99
N GLU A 91 9.30 -8.70 12.08
CA GLU A 91 8.43 -9.82 12.44
C GLU A 91 6.98 -9.63 11.99
N SER A 92 6.60 -8.41 11.59
CA SER A 92 5.23 -8.06 11.22
C SER A 92 5.14 -6.81 10.35
N LEU A 93 4.01 -6.64 9.65
CA LEU A 93 3.71 -5.44 8.87
C LEU A 93 3.74 -4.13 9.68
N PRO A 94 3.22 -4.07 10.93
CA PRO A 94 3.32 -2.86 11.74
C PRO A 94 4.75 -2.38 11.96
N GLN A 95 5.72 -3.26 12.14
CA GLN A 95 7.14 -2.86 12.29
C GLN A 95 7.69 -2.24 11.01
N VAL A 96 7.32 -2.76 9.83
CA VAL A 96 7.69 -2.17 8.54
C VAL A 96 7.03 -0.80 8.38
N PHE A 97 5.78 -0.67 8.80
CA PHE A 97 5.07 0.61 8.80
C PHE A 97 5.76 1.64 9.70
N GLU A 98 6.16 1.25 10.93
CA GLU A 98 6.85 2.14 11.88
C GLU A 98 8.17 2.69 11.32
N ILE A 99 9.01 1.84 10.69
CA ILE A 99 10.26 2.31 10.11
C ILE A 99 9.99 3.25 8.94
N ASN A 100 8.99 2.96 8.10
CA ASN A 100 8.58 3.85 7.03
C ASN A 100 8.11 5.21 7.57
N GLN A 101 7.34 5.22 8.66
CA GLN A 101 6.89 6.46 9.31
C GLN A 101 8.06 7.27 9.90
N LYS A 102 9.02 6.60 10.53
CA LYS A 102 10.21 7.26 11.10
C LYS A 102 11.06 7.92 10.01
N ILE A 103 11.23 7.26 8.88
CA ILE A 103 12.02 7.77 7.75
C ILE A 103 11.24 8.86 7.00
N GLY A 104 9.97 8.62 6.69
CA GLY A 104 9.10 9.59 6.04
C GLY A 104 8.84 10.84 6.90
N GLY A 105 9.02 10.77 8.22
CA GLY A 105 8.85 11.89 9.15
C GLY A 105 10.08 12.78 9.33
N THR A 106 11.28 12.35 8.92
CA THR A 106 12.54 13.03 9.25
C THR A 106 13.14 13.93 8.16
N GLY A 107 12.64 13.87 6.91
CA GLY A 107 13.20 14.66 5.80
C GLY A 107 12.21 15.64 5.19
N LYS A 108 12.52 16.95 5.20
CA LYS A 108 11.61 17.99 4.68
C LYS A 108 11.43 18.00 3.15
N ALA A 109 12.38 17.50 2.36
CA ALA A 109 12.32 17.52 0.88
C ALA A 109 11.90 16.17 0.28
N ASP A 110 12.43 15.05 0.79
CA ASP A 110 12.13 13.69 0.28
C ASP A 110 10.74 13.19 0.68
N ASN A 111 10.14 13.82 1.70
CA ASN A 111 8.83 13.48 2.21
C ASN A 111 7.69 13.78 1.21
N LYS A 112 7.85 14.81 0.38
CA LYS A 112 6.83 15.25 -0.60
C LYS A 112 6.60 14.17 -1.67
N GLU A 113 7.67 13.63 -2.24
CA GLU A 113 7.61 12.63 -3.31
C GLU A 113 7.12 11.26 -2.79
N ASN A 114 7.58 10.84 -1.61
CA ASN A 114 7.21 9.55 -1.02
C ASN A 114 5.74 9.49 -0.57
N ILE A 115 5.21 10.60 -0.05
CA ILE A 115 3.80 10.68 0.31
C ILE A 115 2.91 10.69 -0.95
N LEU A 116 3.37 11.35 -2.04
CA LEU A 116 2.70 11.29 -3.34
C LEU A 116 2.73 9.88 -3.93
N ILE A 117 3.81 9.12 -3.75
CA ILE A 117 3.89 7.71 -4.16
C ILE A 117 2.83 6.88 -3.43
N THR A 118 2.70 7.06 -2.12
CA THR A 118 1.70 6.37 -1.31
C THR A 118 0.27 6.77 -1.69
N ASP A 119 0.02 8.07 -1.89
CA ASP A 119 -1.28 8.56 -2.36
C ASP A 119 -1.63 8.02 -3.77
N ARG A 120 -0.64 7.79 -4.64
CA ARG A 120 -0.84 7.21 -5.99
C ARG A 120 -1.04 5.70 -6.01
N HIS A 121 -0.76 4.99 -4.93
CA HIS A 121 -0.93 3.52 -4.87
C HIS A 121 -2.35 3.10 -5.24
N HIS A 122 -3.38 3.73 -4.66
CA HIS A 122 -4.77 3.42 -4.99
C HIS A 122 -5.18 3.83 -6.39
N ILE A 123 -4.51 4.85 -6.96
CA ILE A 123 -4.68 5.26 -8.36
C ILE A 123 -4.12 4.19 -9.27
N ASN A 124 -2.89 3.75 -9.05
CA ASN A 124 -2.20 2.75 -9.86
C ASN A 124 -2.89 1.38 -9.83
N ASN A 125 -3.59 1.06 -8.73
CA ASN A 125 -4.35 -0.18 -8.59
C ASN A 125 -5.82 -0.06 -9.03
N GLY A 126 -6.22 1.05 -9.67
CA GLY A 126 -7.57 1.27 -10.15
C GLY A 126 -8.64 1.51 -9.07
N ASN A 127 -8.25 1.58 -7.79
CA ASN A 127 -9.15 1.84 -6.64
C ASN A 127 -9.54 3.32 -6.51
N ALA A 128 -8.80 4.20 -7.17
CA ALA A 128 -9.10 5.62 -7.30
C ALA A 128 -8.73 6.09 -8.72
N LYS A 129 -9.21 7.26 -9.13
CA LYS A 129 -8.90 7.88 -10.43
C LYS A 129 -8.53 9.33 -10.21
N ILE A 130 -7.50 9.83 -10.89
CA ILE A 130 -7.19 11.26 -10.91
C ILE A 130 -8.35 11.97 -11.62
N PHE A 131 -8.91 12.96 -10.95
CA PHE A 131 -9.88 13.89 -11.53
C PHE A 131 -9.18 15.17 -11.99
N PHE A 132 -8.28 15.69 -11.16
CA PHE A 132 -7.49 16.88 -11.44
C PHE A 132 -6.13 16.78 -10.77
N GLU A 133 -5.09 17.32 -11.40
CA GLU A 133 -3.77 17.43 -10.81
C GLU A 133 -3.02 18.63 -11.40
N ASP A 134 -2.44 19.45 -10.50
CA ASP A 134 -1.49 20.50 -10.85
C ASP A 134 -0.28 20.47 -9.88
N LYS A 135 0.50 21.55 -9.83
CA LYS A 135 1.68 21.64 -8.94
C LYS A 135 1.31 21.64 -7.45
N ASP A 136 0.14 22.14 -7.08
CA ASP A 136 -0.26 22.38 -5.70
C ASP A 136 -1.30 21.37 -5.20
N TRP A 137 -2.13 20.82 -6.11
CA TRP A 137 -3.30 20.02 -5.77
C TRP A 137 -3.33 18.69 -6.52
N LEU A 138 -3.86 17.68 -5.85
CA LEU A 138 -4.27 16.41 -6.45
C LEU A 138 -5.71 16.12 -5.99
N ILE A 139 -6.64 15.95 -6.95
CA ILE A 139 -8.01 15.55 -6.68
C ILE A 139 -8.21 14.14 -7.23
N VAL A 140 -8.66 13.24 -6.39
CA VAL A 140 -8.96 11.85 -6.78
C VAL A 140 -10.42 11.52 -6.56
N ILE A 141 -10.99 10.71 -7.46
CA ILE A 141 -12.29 10.06 -7.31
C ILE A 141 -12.06 8.68 -6.72
N LEU A 142 -12.76 8.38 -5.63
CA LEU A 142 -12.71 7.08 -4.98
C LEU A 142 -13.61 6.09 -5.73
N LYS A 143 -13.07 4.95 -6.12
CA LYS A 143 -13.80 3.88 -6.81
C LYS A 143 -14.07 2.66 -5.93
N SER A 144 -13.41 2.56 -4.79
CA SER A 144 -13.55 1.42 -3.88
C SER A 144 -13.53 1.86 -2.43
N TYR A 145 -14.14 1.03 -1.58
CA TYR A 145 -14.05 1.19 -0.14
C TYR A 145 -12.59 1.22 0.36
N LYS A 146 -11.71 0.37 -0.20
CA LYS A 146 -10.28 0.33 0.17
C LYS A 146 -9.58 1.68 -0.02
N ALA A 147 -9.91 2.38 -1.12
CA ALA A 147 -9.40 3.73 -1.32
C ALA A 147 -9.99 4.71 -0.30
N SER A 148 -11.30 4.61 0.00
CA SER A 148 -11.94 5.47 0.99
C SER A 148 -11.35 5.28 2.39
N GLU A 149 -11.16 4.05 2.84
CA GLU A 149 -10.50 3.72 4.11
C GLU A 149 -9.09 4.32 4.18
N PHE A 150 -8.30 4.16 3.11
CA PHE A 150 -6.95 4.70 3.03
C PHE A 150 -6.92 6.24 3.12
N TYR A 151 -7.69 6.93 2.27
CA TYR A 151 -7.68 8.39 2.26
C TYR A 151 -8.32 9.00 3.50
N ALA A 152 -9.26 8.28 4.14
CA ALA A 152 -9.90 8.69 5.40
C ALA A 152 -9.05 8.34 6.64
N ASN A 153 -7.94 7.62 6.50
CA ASN A 153 -7.11 7.23 7.63
C ASN A 153 -6.65 8.47 8.42
N LYS A 154 -6.80 8.40 9.75
CA LYS A 154 -6.55 9.51 10.71
C LYS A 154 -7.47 10.73 10.51
N SER A 155 -8.58 10.61 9.80
CA SER A 155 -9.63 11.61 9.71
C SER A 155 -10.87 11.19 10.50
N GLN A 156 -11.83 12.12 10.64
CA GLN A 156 -13.14 11.85 11.23
C GLN A 156 -14.20 11.52 10.15
N TRP A 157 -13.77 11.21 8.91
CA TRP A 157 -14.71 10.95 7.82
C TRP A 157 -15.43 9.62 8.04
N CYS A 158 -16.74 9.67 7.99
CA CYS A 158 -17.59 8.48 8.16
C CYS A 158 -17.42 7.47 7.01
N THR A 159 -16.99 7.91 5.83
CA THR A 159 -16.74 7.07 4.65
C THR A 159 -15.56 6.09 4.82
N ARG A 160 -14.85 6.15 5.94
CA ARG A 160 -13.90 5.11 6.37
C ARG A 160 -14.57 3.79 6.75
N TYR A 161 -15.90 3.76 6.88
CA TYR A 161 -16.68 2.55 7.16
C TYR A 161 -17.37 2.05 5.89
N PRO A 162 -17.43 0.71 5.65
CA PRO A 162 -17.92 0.14 4.39
C PRO A 162 -19.36 0.52 4.04
N ASP A 163 -20.25 0.52 5.02
CA ASP A 163 -21.66 0.86 4.88
C ASP A 163 -21.84 2.33 4.50
N MET A 164 -21.13 3.23 5.15
CA MET A 164 -21.15 4.65 4.86
C MET A 164 -20.56 4.96 3.49
N PHE A 165 -19.40 4.34 3.14
CA PHE A 165 -18.85 4.47 1.78
C PHE A 165 -19.89 4.04 0.74
N SER A 166 -20.50 2.86 0.93
CA SER A 166 -21.48 2.32 -0.01
C SER A 166 -22.71 3.24 -0.14
N ARG A 167 -23.16 3.84 0.95
CA ARG A 167 -24.28 4.78 0.95
C ARG A 167 -23.99 6.02 0.13
N TYR A 168 -22.84 6.68 0.37
CA TYR A 168 -22.47 7.89 -0.36
C TYR A 168 -22.10 7.59 -1.82
N HIS A 169 -21.40 6.50 -2.07
CA HIS A 169 -21.01 6.12 -3.44
C HIS A 169 -22.18 5.83 -4.38
N LYS A 170 -23.33 5.39 -3.83
CA LYS A 170 -24.58 5.23 -4.58
C LYS A 170 -25.22 6.57 -4.98
N GLN A 171 -24.96 7.63 -4.24
CA GLN A 171 -25.53 8.97 -4.51
C GLN A 171 -24.67 9.74 -5.52
N GLY A 172 -23.37 9.42 -5.61
CA GLY A 172 -22.45 10.07 -6.54
C GLY A 172 -21.00 9.78 -6.23
N PRO A 173 -20.06 10.32 -7.02
CA PRO A 173 -18.66 10.14 -6.81
C PRO A 173 -18.17 10.85 -5.55
N LEU A 174 -17.32 10.16 -4.80
CA LEU A 174 -16.61 10.71 -3.65
C LEU A 174 -15.24 11.24 -4.11
N TYR A 175 -14.96 12.49 -3.80
CA TYR A 175 -13.72 13.17 -4.15
C TYR A 175 -12.84 13.34 -2.91
N VAL A 176 -11.54 13.24 -3.09
CA VAL A 176 -10.54 13.63 -2.09
C VAL A 176 -9.62 14.66 -2.70
N LEU A 177 -9.58 15.84 -2.12
CA LEU A 177 -8.64 16.90 -2.44
C LEU A 177 -7.41 16.75 -1.53
N ILE A 178 -6.23 16.70 -2.12
CA ILE A 178 -4.94 16.55 -1.44
C ILE A 178 -4.09 17.78 -1.72
N ASP A 179 -3.74 18.49 -0.67
CA ASP A 179 -2.82 19.64 -0.73
C ASP A 179 -1.37 19.13 -0.77
N LYS A 180 -0.72 19.26 -1.92
CA LYS A 180 0.67 18.83 -2.14
C LYS A 180 1.69 19.67 -1.34
N ASN A 181 1.34 20.86 -0.93
CA ASN A 181 2.22 21.74 -0.16
C ASN A 181 2.24 21.41 1.33
N LYS A 182 1.20 20.71 1.82
CA LYS A 182 1.12 20.21 3.20
C LYS A 182 1.58 18.76 3.36
N LEU A 183 2.25 18.22 2.37
CA LEU A 183 2.85 16.89 2.44
C LEU A 183 3.89 16.85 3.56
N GLY A 184 3.84 15.79 4.38
CA GLY A 184 4.72 15.65 5.55
C GLY A 184 4.13 16.11 6.88
N THR A 185 2.95 16.74 6.88
CA THR A 185 2.24 16.99 8.13
C THR A 185 1.46 15.76 8.54
N THR A 186 1.55 15.36 9.81
CA THR A 186 0.74 14.28 10.40
C THR A 186 -0.71 14.67 10.62
N LYS A 187 -1.08 15.92 10.30
CA LYS A 187 -2.42 16.47 10.51
C LYS A 187 -3.36 16.06 9.36
N PRO A 188 -4.62 15.68 9.67
CA PRO A 188 -5.64 15.35 8.64
C PRO A 188 -5.97 16.53 7.71
N SER A 189 -5.53 17.73 8.03
CA SER A 189 -5.79 18.97 7.30
C SER A 189 -5.26 19.04 5.87
N ARG A 190 -4.43 18.06 5.43
CA ARG A 190 -3.96 18.02 4.03
C ARG A 190 -4.95 17.38 3.06
N ARG A 191 -5.91 16.63 3.57
CA ARG A 191 -6.94 15.95 2.79
C ARG A 191 -8.30 16.48 3.15
N MET A 192 -9.10 16.79 2.16
CA MET A 192 -10.51 17.15 2.30
C MET A 192 -11.34 16.20 1.44
N GLN A 193 -12.43 15.69 1.97
CA GLN A 193 -13.38 14.87 1.23
C GLN A 193 -14.65 15.68 0.96
N PHE A 194 -15.20 15.54 -0.24
CA PHE A 194 -16.46 16.16 -0.62
C PHE A 194 -17.23 15.27 -1.58
N HIS A 195 -18.52 15.50 -1.63
CA HIS A 195 -19.50 14.81 -2.45
C HIS A 195 -20.41 15.86 -3.07
N PHE A 196 -20.69 15.70 -4.36
CA PHE A 196 -21.64 16.55 -5.10
C PHE A 196 -22.88 15.76 -5.45
#